data_16ab99feed6969576553a3dca4178f86
#
_entry.id   16ab99feed6969576553a3dca4178f86
#
_cell.length_a   1.000
_cell.length_b   1.000
_cell.length_c   1.000
_cell.angle_alpha   90.00
_cell.angle_beta   90.00
_cell.angle_gamma   90.00
#
_symmetry.space_group_name_H-M   'P 1'
#
loop_
_entity.id
_entity.type
_entity.pdbx_description
1 polymer ?
#
loop_
_entity_poly.entity_id
_entity_poly.type
_entity_poly.pdbx_seq_one_letter_code
_entity_poly.pdbx_strand_id
1 'polypeptide(L)'
;MTKLKTTQTMKPATAAKKLGVLLSATPAEFQEGVVSRDELNRLQADPPAWLAELRRNGPHPRQVVAVKLGISNSGLARAGITGPLTTAEIEAIKAEDPEWLKHERSVQAEVRKEAQRLKQR
;
A
#
# COMPACT_ATOMS: atom_id res chain seq x y z
N MET A 1 -24.09 8.67 27.23
CA MET A 1 -23.76 8.67 26.75
C MET A 1 -23.23 8.42 25.89
N THR A 2 -23.07 8.26 26.05
CA THR A 2 -22.50 8.12 25.45
C THR A 2 -21.99 7.81 24.55
N LYS A 3 -21.94 7.65 24.61
CA LYS A 3 -21.46 7.44 23.92
C LYS A 3 -20.88 7.46 23.05
N LEU A 4 -20.65 7.53 23.14
CA LEU A 4 -20.24 7.60 22.44
C LEU A 4 -19.62 7.44 21.65
N LYS A 5 -19.45 7.71 21.58
CA LYS A 5 -18.93 7.40 21.00
C LYS A 5 -18.19 6.80 20.42
N THR A 6 -17.99 7.09 20.79
CA THR A 6 -16.98 6.05 20.63
C THR A 6 -16.75 5.62 19.19
N THR A 7 -17.43 6.21 18.23
CA THR A 7 -17.17 5.96 16.83
C THR A 7 -15.92 6.72 16.46
N GLN A 8 -14.80 6.02 16.40
CA GLN A 8 -13.57 6.62 15.94
C GLN A 8 -13.67 6.84 14.44
N THR A 9 -13.32 8.02 14.01
CA THR A 9 -13.31 8.36 12.60
C THR A 9 -11.90 8.72 12.17
N MET A 10 -11.64 8.65 10.88
CA MET A 10 -10.35 8.98 10.32
C MET A 10 -10.54 9.74 9.02
N LYS A 11 -9.50 10.46 8.61
CA LYS A 11 -9.53 11.15 7.33
C LYS A 11 -9.50 10.12 6.21
N PRO A 12 -10.06 10.46 5.04
CA PRO A 12 -10.03 9.54 3.89
C PRO A 12 -8.62 9.09 3.54
N ALA A 13 -7.63 9.98 3.64
CA ALA A 13 -6.24 9.63 3.34
C ALA A 13 -5.75 8.51 4.26
N THR A 14 -6.08 8.58 5.55
CA THR A 14 -5.70 7.55 6.51
C THR A 14 -6.39 6.23 6.18
N ALA A 15 -7.69 6.29 5.87
CA ALA A 15 -8.45 5.10 5.52
C ALA A 15 -7.90 4.45 4.25
N ALA A 16 -7.60 5.25 3.22
CA ALA A 16 -7.04 4.73 1.98
C ALA A 16 -5.72 4.01 2.22
N LYS A 17 -4.88 4.58 3.08
CA LYS A 17 -3.60 3.97 3.44
C LYS A 17 -3.82 2.61 4.11
N LYS A 18 -4.76 2.53 5.04
CA LYS A 18 -5.08 1.28 5.72
C LYS A 18 -5.66 0.23 4.76
N LEU A 19 -6.39 0.69 3.74
CA LEU A 19 -6.94 -0.21 2.72
C LEU A 19 -5.91 -0.60 1.67
N GLY A 20 -4.77 0.08 1.64
CA GLY A 20 -3.71 -0.20 0.68
C GLY A 20 -4.01 0.32 -0.72
N VAL A 21 -4.76 1.42 -0.82
CA VAL A 21 -5.12 2.00 -2.11
C VAL A 21 -4.77 3.48 -2.15
N LEU A 22 -4.72 4.01 -3.37
CA LEU A 22 -4.40 5.42 -3.60
C LEU A 22 -5.66 6.27 -3.45
N LEU A 23 -5.61 7.26 -2.58
CA LEU A 23 -6.78 8.10 -2.29
C LEU A 23 -7.35 8.74 -3.56
N SER A 24 -6.49 9.29 -4.40
CA SER A 24 -6.95 10.00 -5.60
C SER A 24 -7.67 9.08 -6.60
N ALA A 25 -7.52 7.77 -6.45
CA ALA A 25 -8.18 6.80 -7.33
C ALA A 25 -9.50 6.29 -6.74
N THR A 26 -9.81 6.67 -5.49
CA THR A 26 -11.07 6.26 -4.85
C THR A 26 -12.22 7.13 -5.36
N PRO A 27 -13.49 6.69 -5.15
CA PRO A 27 -14.63 7.52 -5.54
C PRO A 27 -14.64 8.86 -4.79
N ALA A 28 -15.23 9.86 -5.42
CA ALA A 28 -15.32 11.19 -4.84
C ALA A 28 -15.98 11.19 -3.46
N GLU A 29 -17.02 10.39 -3.29
CA GLU A 29 -17.72 10.28 -2.01
C GLU A 29 -16.79 9.82 -0.89
N PHE A 30 -15.89 8.90 -1.21
CA PHE A 30 -14.91 8.41 -0.24
C PHE A 30 -13.94 9.53 0.14
N GLN A 31 -13.57 10.35 -0.83
CA GLN A 31 -12.58 11.41 -0.61
C GLN A 31 -13.12 12.58 0.18
N GLU A 32 -14.44 12.78 0.19
CA GLU A 32 -15.06 13.99 0.72
C GLU A 32 -15.43 13.93 2.19
N GLY A 33 -15.47 12.74 2.79
CA GLY A 33 -15.95 12.59 4.15
C GLY A 33 -14.95 11.90 5.05
N VAL A 34 -15.33 11.73 6.30
CA VAL A 34 -14.53 10.93 7.21
C VAL A 34 -15.00 9.48 7.12
N VAL A 35 -14.12 8.57 7.46
CA VAL A 35 -14.40 7.14 7.44
C VAL A 35 -14.41 6.65 8.88
N SER A 36 -15.51 6.01 9.30
CA SER A 36 -15.56 5.43 10.63
C SER A 36 -14.80 4.11 10.66
N ARG A 37 -14.42 3.71 11.87
CA ARG A 37 -13.75 2.43 12.05
C ARG A 37 -14.62 1.26 11.58
N ASP A 38 -15.92 1.34 11.88
CA ASP A 38 -16.87 0.30 11.45
C ASP A 38 -16.96 0.23 9.93
N GLU A 39 -16.97 1.37 9.29
CA GLU A 39 -17.01 1.43 7.83
C GLU A 39 -15.73 0.86 7.24
N LEU A 40 -14.58 1.19 7.84
CA LEU A 40 -13.30 0.64 7.39
C LEU A 40 -13.30 -0.89 7.52
N ASN A 41 -13.77 -1.40 8.65
CA ASN A 41 -13.83 -2.85 8.87
C ASN A 41 -14.74 -3.52 7.84
N ARG A 42 -15.85 -2.89 7.51
CA ARG A 42 -16.77 -3.41 6.51
C ARG A 42 -16.13 -3.45 5.13
N LEU A 43 -15.40 -2.39 4.78
CA LEU A 43 -14.69 -2.32 3.50
C LEU A 43 -13.62 -3.41 3.41
N GLN A 44 -12.96 -3.72 4.53
CA GLN A 44 -11.96 -4.79 4.56
C GLN A 44 -12.60 -6.17 4.44
N ALA A 45 -13.73 -6.37 5.13
CA ALA A 45 -14.39 -7.67 5.17
C ALA A 45 -15.12 -8.01 3.88
N ASP A 46 -15.71 -6.99 3.25
CA ASP A 46 -16.51 -7.18 2.04
C ASP A 46 -16.23 -6.03 1.07
N PRO A 47 -15.10 -6.06 0.38
CA PRO A 47 -14.70 -4.95 -0.49
C PRO A 47 -15.70 -4.71 -1.62
N PRO A 48 -16.14 -3.45 -1.80
CA PRO A 48 -16.98 -3.12 -2.95
C PRO A 48 -16.18 -3.23 -4.25
N ALA A 49 -16.89 -3.19 -5.38
CA ALA A 49 -16.27 -3.37 -6.69
C ALA A 49 -15.10 -2.42 -6.91
N TRP A 50 -15.26 -1.13 -6.55
CA TRP A 50 -14.19 -0.15 -6.78
C TRP A 50 -12.94 -0.47 -5.97
N LEU A 51 -13.11 -0.98 -4.74
CA LEU A 51 -11.96 -1.31 -3.89
C LEU A 51 -11.26 -2.57 -4.40
N ALA A 52 -12.03 -3.57 -4.79
CA ALA A 52 -11.49 -4.80 -5.35
C ALA A 52 -10.71 -4.49 -6.63
N GLU A 53 -11.23 -3.61 -7.46
CA GLU A 53 -10.58 -3.22 -8.71
C GLU A 53 -9.27 -2.50 -8.44
N LEU A 54 -9.27 -1.55 -7.49
CA LEU A 54 -8.05 -0.82 -7.13
C LEU A 54 -6.98 -1.74 -6.58
N ARG A 55 -7.38 -2.71 -5.77
CA ARG A 55 -6.41 -3.67 -5.20
C ARG A 55 -5.84 -4.60 -6.26
N ARG A 56 -6.62 -4.91 -7.28
CA ARG A 56 -6.19 -5.81 -8.35
C ARG A 56 -5.32 -5.09 -9.38
N ASN A 57 -5.77 -3.93 -9.85
CA ASN A 57 -5.14 -3.25 -10.98
C ASN A 57 -4.41 -1.96 -10.62
N GLY A 58 -4.75 -1.35 -9.51
CA GLY A 58 -4.18 -0.07 -9.13
C GLY A 58 -4.84 1.10 -9.83
N PRO A 59 -4.20 2.27 -9.84
CA PRO A 59 -2.81 2.51 -9.44
C PRO A 59 -2.59 2.32 -7.95
N HIS A 60 -1.44 1.76 -7.60
CA HIS A 60 -1.11 1.44 -6.22
C HIS A 60 -0.24 2.53 -5.60
N PRO A 61 -0.41 2.83 -4.30
CA PRO A 61 0.47 3.79 -3.63
C PRO A 61 1.88 3.22 -3.50
N ARG A 62 2.84 4.11 -3.25
CA ARG A 62 4.26 3.75 -3.24
C ARG A 62 4.58 2.56 -2.33
N GLN A 63 4.05 2.55 -1.11
CA GLN A 63 4.35 1.47 -0.18
C GLN A 63 3.85 0.12 -0.70
N VAL A 64 2.74 0.10 -1.43
CA VAL A 64 2.23 -1.13 -2.02
C VAL A 64 3.11 -1.54 -3.20
N VAL A 65 3.55 -0.57 -4.02
CA VAL A 65 4.46 -0.84 -5.13
C VAL A 65 5.76 -1.48 -4.61
N ALA A 66 6.32 -0.91 -3.54
CA ALA A 66 7.55 -1.43 -2.95
C ALA A 66 7.38 -2.88 -2.50
N VAL A 67 6.28 -3.18 -1.81
CA VAL A 67 6.00 -4.54 -1.35
C VAL A 67 5.87 -5.50 -2.52
N LYS A 68 5.16 -5.09 -3.57
CA LYS A 68 4.97 -5.95 -4.74
C LYS A 68 6.27 -6.20 -5.49
N LEU A 69 7.19 -5.24 -5.48
CA LEU A 69 8.49 -5.42 -6.09
C LEU A 69 9.50 -6.11 -5.16
N GLY A 70 9.17 -6.22 -3.88
CA GLY A 70 10.03 -6.87 -2.91
C GLY A 70 11.20 -6.01 -2.46
N ILE A 71 11.01 -4.70 -2.44
CA ILE A 71 12.06 -3.74 -2.05
C ILE A 71 11.51 -2.78 -1.01
N SER A 72 12.39 -1.94 -0.46
CA SER A 72 11.99 -0.93 0.51
C SER A 72 11.51 0.33 -0.21
N ASN A 73 10.82 1.20 0.54
CA ASN A 73 10.43 2.50 0.01
C ASN A 73 11.67 3.31 -0.40
N SER A 74 12.74 3.20 0.37
CA SER A 74 14.01 3.86 0.04
C SER A 74 14.57 3.34 -1.28
N GLY A 75 14.49 2.03 -1.49
CA GLY A 75 14.95 1.42 -2.74
C GLY A 75 14.15 1.93 -3.93
N LEU A 76 12.85 2.08 -3.73
CA LEU A 76 11.96 2.61 -4.76
C LEU A 76 12.37 4.04 -5.15
N ALA A 77 12.66 4.87 -4.14
CA ALA A 77 13.10 6.24 -4.36
C ALA A 77 14.43 6.29 -5.10
N ARG A 78 15.37 5.43 -4.73
CA ARG A 78 16.67 5.36 -5.39
C ARG A 78 16.54 4.99 -6.86
N ALA A 79 15.53 4.20 -7.19
CA ALA A 79 15.26 3.81 -8.58
C ALA A 79 14.57 4.92 -9.39
N GLY A 80 14.20 6.01 -8.72
CA GLY A 80 13.54 7.13 -9.39
C GLY A 80 12.04 6.96 -9.53
N ILE A 81 11.46 5.98 -8.85
CA ILE A 81 10.02 5.74 -8.89
C ILE A 81 9.40 6.55 -7.77
N THR A 82 8.79 7.67 -8.12
CA THR A 82 8.25 8.62 -7.14
C THR A 82 6.74 8.68 -7.14
N GLY A 83 6.08 8.03 -8.08
CA GLY A 83 4.62 8.06 -8.19
C GLY A 83 4.01 6.67 -8.11
N PRO A 84 2.68 6.62 -8.15
CA PRO A 84 1.98 5.33 -8.12
C PRO A 84 2.16 4.56 -9.41
N LEU A 85 2.06 3.25 -9.32
CA LEU A 85 2.14 2.37 -10.49
C LEU A 85 0.95 1.41 -10.50
N THR A 86 0.51 1.04 -11.69
CA THR A 86 -0.51 0.02 -11.86
C THR A 86 0.11 -1.37 -11.76
N THR A 87 -0.74 -2.37 -11.59
CA THR A 87 -0.27 -3.76 -11.58
C THR A 87 0.46 -4.09 -12.90
N ALA A 88 -0.09 -3.63 -14.03
CA ALA A 88 0.55 -3.88 -15.33
C ALA A 88 1.95 -3.29 -15.38
N GLU A 89 2.13 -2.09 -14.86
CA GLU A 89 3.44 -1.43 -14.82
C GLU A 89 4.41 -2.18 -13.91
N ILE A 90 3.92 -2.63 -12.76
CA ILE A 90 4.74 -3.41 -11.82
C ILE A 90 5.17 -4.73 -12.46
N GLU A 91 4.25 -5.42 -13.12
CA GLU A 91 4.56 -6.68 -13.77
C GLU A 91 5.55 -6.51 -14.92
N ALA A 92 5.45 -5.38 -15.64
CA ALA A 92 6.41 -5.07 -16.70
C ALA A 92 7.83 -4.89 -16.14
N ILE A 93 7.96 -4.21 -15.00
CA ILE A 93 9.25 -4.05 -14.34
C ILE A 93 9.81 -5.40 -13.91
N LYS A 94 8.95 -6.25 -13.33
CA LYS A 94 9.39 -7.57 -12.88
C LYS A 94 9.80 -8.45 -14.07
N ALA A 95 9.12 -8.33 -15.19
CA ALA A 95 9.45 -9.10 -16.39
C ALA A 95 10.78 -8.68 -16.98
N GLU A 96 11.08 -7.37 -16.95
CA GLU A 96 12.38 -6.86 -17.42
C GLU A 96 13.51 -7.27 -16.49
N ASP A 97 13.20 -7.42 -15.21
CA ASP A 97 14.15 -7.80 -14.16
C ASP A 97 15.44 -6.94 -14.23
N PRO A 98 15.28 -5.61 -14.11
CA PRO A 98 16.45 -4.71 -14.26
C PRO A 98 17.45 -4.88 -13.12
N GLU A 99 18.69 -4.48 -13.37
CA GLU A 99 19.77 -4.62 -12.39
C GLU A 99 19.46 -3.90 -11.08
N TRP A 100 18.86 -2.70 -11.17
CA TRP A 100 18.54 -1.96 -9.94
C TRP A 100 17.54 -2.74 -9.07
N LEU A 101 16.63 -3.47 -9.69
CA LEU A 101 15.64 -4.26 -8.94
C LEU A 101 16.31 -5.43 -8.23
N LYS A 102 17.21 -6.11 -8.92
CA LYS A 102 17.99 -7.20 -8.33
C LYS A 102 18.80 -6.70 -7.15
N HIS A 103 19.43 -5.55 -7.31
CA HIS A 103 20.24 -4.94 -6.25
C HIS A 103 19.40 -4.60 -5.02
N GLU A 104 18.26 -3.94 -5.23
CA GLU A 104 17.39 -3.54 -4.13
C GLU A 104 16.77 -4.73 -3.41
N ARG A 105 16.46 -5.79 -4.14
CA ARG A 105 15.97 -7.03 -3.54
C ARG A 105 17.03 -7.66 -2.66
N SER A 106 18.27 -7.62 -3.12
CA SER A 106 19.43 -8.13 -2.36
C SER A 106 19.61 -7.34 -1.06
N VAL A 107 19.53 -6.00 -1.14
CA VAL A 107 19.64 -5.15 0.03
C VAL A 107 18.52 -5.47 1.03
N GLN A 108 17.29 -5.62 0.56
CA GLN A 108 16.16 -5.91 1.42
C GLN A 108 16.28 -7.28 2.08
N ALA A 109 16.80 -8.26 1.36
CA ALA A 109 17.04 -9.60 1.90
C ALA A 109 18.06 -9.55 3.03
N GLU A 110 19.13 -8.76 2.87
CA GLU A 110 20.15 -8.59 3.90
C GLU A 110 19.57 -7.91 5.15
N VAL A 111 18.75 -6.88 4.96
CA VAL A 111 18.11 -6.20 6.07
C VAL A 111 17.23 -7.16 6.85
N ARG A 112 16.46 -7.99 6.15
CA ARG A 112 15.59 -8.98 6.81
C ARG A 112 16.39 -10.03 7.56
N LYS A 113 17.48 -10.48 7.00
CA LYS A 113 18.38 -11.43 7.65
C LYS A 113 18.93 -10.86 8.93
N GLU A 114 19.39 -9.61 8.89
CA GLU A 114 19.97 -8.96 10.05
C GLU A 114 18.92 -8.79 11.15
N ALA A 115 17.71 -8.37 10.78
CA ALA A 115 16.61 -8.22 11.73
C ALA A 115 16.26 -9.55 12.38
N GLN A 116 16.25 -10.62 11.59
CA GLN A 116 15.95 -11.96 12.08
C GLN A 116 17.02 -12.44 13.06
N ARG A 117 18.29 -12.22 12.69
CA ARG A 117 19.41 -12.60 13.55
C ARG A 117 19.36 -11.89 14.88
N LEU A 118 19.04 -10.58 14.87
CA LEU A 118 18.94 -9.81 16.11
C LEU A 118 17.80 -10.27 16.98
N LYS A 119 16.71 -10.71 16.38
CA LYS A 119 15.55 -11.23 17.13
C LYS A 119 15.86 -12.52 17.86
N GLN A 120 16.79 -13.30 17.36
CA GLN A 120 17.12 -14.61 17.93
C GLN A 120 18.12 -14.54 19.07
N ARG A 121 18.58 -13.36 19.42
CA ARG A 121 19.57 -13.17 20.48
C ARG A 121 18.96 -13.09 21.88
#